data_f0e1895496aec7a3e2f36fddc722ae54
#
_entry.id   f0e1895496aec7a3e2f36fddc722ae54
#
_cell.length_a   1.000
_cell.length_b   1.000
_cell.length_c   1.000
_cell.angle_alpha   90.00
_cell.angle_beta   90.00
_cell.angle_gamma   90.00
#
_symmetry.space_group_name_H-M   'P 1'
#
loop_
_entity.id
_entity.type
_entity.pdbx_description
1 polymer ?
#
loop_
_entity_poly.entity_id
_entity_poly.type
_entity_poly.pdbx_seq_one_letter_code
_entity_poly.pdbx_strand_id
1 'polypeptide(L)'
;MATSQKKNLLKKGFMFETNTSQSIEIGRVFYSHLKNKKKSLNIFTANVFDAISLKEELIWFYPELRINHLPDWETLPYDQISPHPELTSERLLALYQMTQNEFDINLLPITTALHFLPPKSYIEKFSFDFKVKQEVDIEAFKTRLIENGYFNVDKVLSPGEFAIRGSIIDIYPMGSIVPYRIDFFGNEIDTIRTFDVDTQRGLYPTNKIKLLPAREFPIDSDGVSQFRENYREKFNGDLSKSKPYKNISKGTPFAGI
;
A
#
# COMPACT_ATOMS: atom_id res chain seq x y z
N MET A 1 35.92 25.21 6.72
CA MET A 1 35.16 24.69 7.89
C MET A 1 33.79 24.11 7.57
N ALA A 2 33.05 24.60 6.55
CA ALA A 2 31.74 24.09 6.17
C ALA A 2 31.71 22.63 5.64
N THR A 3 32.79 22.14 5.04
CA THR A 3 32.83 20.80 4.41
C THR A 3 33.00 19.65 5.40
N SER A 4 33.59 19.90 6.57
CA SER A 4 33.78 18.86 7.59
C SER A 4 32.54 18.58 8.44
N GLN A 5 31.73 19.60 8.68
CA GLN A 5 30.44 19.43 9.38
C GLN A 5 29.43 18.63 8.55
N LYS A 6 29.39 18.83 7.22
CA LYS A 6 28.46 18.10 6.32
C LYS A 6 28.71 16.58 6.25
N LYS A 7 29.97 16.12 6.39
CA LYS A 7 30.29 14.68 6.39
C LYS A 7 29.80 13.93 7.63
N ASN A 8 29.71 14.60 8.77
CA ASN A 8 29.22 14.00 10.02
C ASN A 8 27.68 13.95 10.12
N LEU A 9 27.00 14.82 9.41
CA LEU A 9 25.56 14.91 9.39
C LEU A 9 24.90 13.68 8.71
N LEU A 10 25.51 13.11 7.65
CA LEU A 10 25.04 11.91 6.96
C LEU A 10 25.03 10.62 7.82
N LYS A 11 25.66 10.62 8.99
CA LYS A 11 25.68 9.49 9.94
C LYS A 11 24.71 9.64 11.11
N LYS A 12 24.12 10.82 11.35
CA LYS A 12 23.32 11.12 12.55
C LYS A 12 21.88 11.55 12.30
N GLY A 13 21.43 11.59 11.06
CA GLY A 13 20.15 12.21 10.70
C GLY A 13 20.26 13.74 10.63
N PHE A 14 19.38 14.36 9.84
CA PHE A 14 19.30 15.81 9.69
C PHE A 14 17.98 16.32 10.26
N MET A 15 18.04 17.42 10.97
CA MET A 15 16.88 18.24 11.24
C MET A 15 16.96 19.47 10.34
N PHE A 16 15.97 19.63 9.45
CA PHE A 16 15.82 20.84 8.65
C PHE A 16 14.76 21.73 9.34
N GLU A 17 15.13 22.96 9.64
CA GLU A 17 14.14 23.97 9.97
C GLU A 17 13.41 24.43 8.70
N THR A 18 12.11 24.65 8.81
CA THR A 18 11.19 24.96 7.70
C THR A 18 11.52 26.30 7.04
N ASN A 19 12.33 26.28 5.98
CA ASN A 19 12.55 27.42 5.10
C ASN A 19 12.30 26.99 3.63
N THR A 20 11.86 27.95 2.84
CA THR A 20 11.39 27.86 1.44
C THR A 20 12.35 27.21 0.42
N SER A 21 13.48 26.67 0.81
CA SER A 21 14.48 26.03 -0.06
C SER A 21 14.76 24.57 0.26
N GLN A 22 13.92 23.92 1.06
CA GLN A 22 14.20 22.56 1.54
C GLN A 22 14.25 21.52 0.42
N SER A 23 13.29 21.57 -0.52
CA SER A 23 13.22 20.66 -1.65
C SER A 23 14.47 20.73 -2.53
N ILE A 24 14.99 21.95 -2.80
CA ILE A 24 16.22 22.15 -3.57
C ILE A 24 17.43 21.59 -2.85
N GLU A 25 17.55 21.84 -1.54
CA GLU A 25 18.68 21.33 -0.75
C GLU A 25 18.62 19.80 -0.61
N ILE A 26 17.44 19.22 -0.41
CA ILE A 26 17.22 17.77 -0.36
C ILE A 26 17.61 17.13 -1.68
N GLY A 27 17.12 17.65 -2.82
CA GLY A 27 17.51 17.17 -4.13
C GLY A 27 19.02 17.27 -4.35
N ARG A 28 19.63 18.38 -3.99
CA ARG A 28 21.09 18.57 -4.07
C ARG A 28 21.85 17.56 -3.23
N VAL A 29 21.40 17.28 -1.99
CA VAL A 29 22.01 16.26 -1.11
C VAL A 29 21.87 14.88 -1.74
N PHE A 30 20.68 14.55 -2.27
CA PHE A 30 20.48 13.28 -2.94
C PHE A 30 21.44 13.10 -4.11
N TYR A 31 21.47 14.05 -5.04
CA TYR A 31 22.34 13.96 -6.22
C TYR A 31 23.83 13.93 -5.88
N SER A 32 24.26 14.76 -4.95
CA SER A 32 25.70 14.86 -4.62
C SER A 32 26.22 13.66 -3.83
N HIS A 33 25.37 12.99 -3.05
CA HIS A 33 25.85 12.02 -2.07
C HIS A 33 25.22 10.63 -2.18
N LEU A 34 24.00 10.49 -2.68
CA LEU A 34 23.23 9.25 -2.60
C LEU A 34 23.05 8.57 -3.94
N LYS A 35 22.76 9.30 -5.02
CA LYS A 35 22.50 8.74 -6.35
C LYS A 35 23.60 7.81 -6.84
N ASN A 36 24.86 8.24 -6.72
CA ASN A 36 26.01 7.43 -7.15
C ASN A 36 26.26 6.19 -6.27
N LYS A 37 25.69 6.15 -5.06
CA LYS A 37 25.82 5.04 -4.12
C LYS A 37 24.61 4.11 -4.12
N LYS A 38 23.62 4.34 -5.00
CA LYS A 38 22.34 3.61 -5.03
C LYS A 38 21.64 3.56 -3.65
N LYS A 39 21.70 4.66 -2.91
CA LYS A 39 21.05 4.79 -1.60
C LYS A 39 19.83 5.67 -1.71
N SER A 40 18.77 5.28 -1.02
CA SER A 40 17.57 6.08 -0.83
C SER A 40 17.66 6.98 0.40
N LEU A 41 16.83 8.01 0.44
CA LEU A 41 16.69 8.95 1.55
C LEU A 41 15.32 8.82 2.18
N ASN A 42 15.26 8.61 3.50
CA ASN A 42 14.01 8.70 4.25
C ASN A 42 13.93 10.09 4.91
N ILE A 43 12.82 10.78 4.69
CA ILE A 43 12.55 12.12 5.22
C ILE A 43 11.31 12.03 6.11
N PHE A 44 11.47 12.44 7.36
CA PHE A 44 10.36 12.55 8.29
C PHE A 44 9.90 14.01 8.34
N THR A 45 8.61 14.24 8.07
CA THR A 45 8.01 15.57 8.15
C THR A 45 7.24 15.74 9.46
N ALA A 46 7.08 16.98 9.92
CA ALA A 46 6.36 17.26 11.16
C ALA A 46 4.87 16.91 11.09
N ASN A 47 4.29 17.04 9.90
CA ASN A 47 2.87 16.77 9.64
C ASN A 47 2.65 16.32 8.19
N VAL A 48 1.40 15.97 7.88
CA VAL A 48 0.98 15.48 6.54
C VAL A 48 1.09 16.58 5.47
N PHE A 49 0.74 17.82 5.79
CA PHE A 49 0.78 18.93 4.84
C PHE A 49 2.20 19.22 4.38
N ASP A 50 3.17 19.18 5.30
CA ASP A 50 4.59 19.36 4.96
C ASP A 50 5.07 18.23 4.03
N ALA A 51 4.60 16.99 4.24
CA ALA A 51 4.94 15.87 3.37
C ALA A 51 4.41 16.06 1.95
N ILE A 52 3.14 16.48 1.82
CA ILE A 52 2.48 16.70 0.53
C ILE A 52 3.16 17.86 -0.21
N SER A 53 3.34 19.01 0.46
CA SER A 53 4.00 20.19 -0.14
C SER A 53 5.43 19.85 -0.59
N LEU A 54 6.17 19.15 0.24
CA LEU A 54 7.54 18.74 -0.09
C LEU A 54 7.57 17.75 -1.28
N LYS A 55 6.60 16.83 -1.36
CA LYS A 55 6.44 15.92 -2.50
C LYS A 55 6.23 16.68 -3.80
N GLU A 56 5.29 17.64 -3.80
CA GLU A 56 4.99 18.48 -4.97
C GLU A 56 6.20 19.30 -5.42
N GLU A 57 6.88 19.95 -4.48
CA GLU A 57 8.09 20.71 -4.77
C GLU A 57 9.21 19.83 -5.33
N LEU A 58 9.42 18.64 -4.76
CA LEU A 58 10.44 17.70 -5.24
C LEU A 58 10.12 17.20 -6.65
N ILE A 59 8.86 16.89 -6.96
CA ILE A 59 8.43 16.50 -8.31
C ILE A 59 8.65 17.65 -9.28
N TRP A 60 8.39 18.89 -8.87
CA TRP A 60 8.58 20.07 -9.72
C TRP A 60 10.05 20.32 -10.03
N PHE A 61 10.93 20.31 -9.04
CA PHE A 61 12.36 20.59 -9.23
C PHE A 61 13.16 19.40 -9.75
N TYR A 62 12.71 18.17 -9.48
CA TYR A 62 13.42 16.94 -9.78
C TYR A 62 12.47 15.85 -10.28
N PRO A 63 11.86 16.02 -11.47
CA PRO A 63 10.82 15.12 -11.99
C PRO A 63 11.29 13.69 -12.24
N GLU A 64 12.60 13.46 -12.31
CA GLU A 64 13.20 12.15 -12.48
C GLU A 64 13.34 11.35 -11.16
N LEU A 65 13.12 11.98 -10.01
CA LEU A 65 13.18 11.29 -8.72
C LEU A 65 11.93 10.44 -8.49
N ARG A 66 12.17 9.22 -8.08
CA ARG A 66 11.10 8.33 -7.61
C ARG A 66 10.80 8.64 -6.15
N ILE A 67 9.72 9.36 -5.93
CA ILE A 67 9.31 9.79 -4.59
C ILE A 67 8.21 8.88 -4.12
N ASN A 68 8.49 8.11 -3.07
CA ASN A 68 7.50 7.37 -2.31
C ASN A 68 6.96 8.26 -1.18
N HIS A 69 5.67 8.23 -0.95
CA HIS A 69 5.01 8.89 0.16
C HIS A 69 4.07 7.91 0.84
N LEU A 70 4.28 7.63 2.12
CA LEU A 70 3.36 6.85 2.92
C LEU A 70 2.34 7.79 3.58
N PRO A 71 1.10 7.86 3.06
CA PRO A 71 0.09 8.77 3.61
C PRO A 71 -0.32 8.35 5.01
N ASP A 72 -0.79 9.31 5.81
CA ASP A 72 -1.36 9.05 7.12
C ASP A 72 -2.79 8.50 7.00
N TRP A 73 -3.25 7.85 8.06
CA TRP A 73 -4.66 7.48 8.16
C TRP A 73 -5.51 8.73 8.41
N GLU A 74 -6.64 8.84 7.71
CA GLU A 74 -7.61 9.92 7.92
C GLU A 74 -8.60 9.61 9.05
N THR A 75 -8.52 8.39 9.59
CA THR A 75 -9.38 7.88 10.65
C THR A 75 -8.56 7.54 11.89
N LEU A 76 -9.15 7.70 13.07
CA LEU A 76 -8.52 7.23 14.30
C LEU A 76 -8.76 5.73 14.49
N PRO A 77 -7.85 5.05 15.19
CA PRO A 77 -8.08 3.66 15.58
C PRO A 77 -9.40 3.51 16.35
N TYR A 78 -10.17 2.50 15.98
CA TYR A 78 -11.49 2.18 16.54
C TYR A 78 -12.62 3.15 16.19
N ASP A 79 -12.43 4.05 15.24
CA ASP A 79 -13.53 4.82 14.64
C ASP A 79 -14.57 3.86 14.03
N GLN A 80 -15.80 4.33 13.90
CA GLN A 80 -16.87 3.56 13.28
C GLN A 80 -16.84 3.60 11.74
N ILE A 81 -15.89 4.36 11.19
CA ILE A 81 -15.73 4.59 9.75
C ILE A 81 -14.38 3.99 9.34
N SER A 82 -14.39 3.14 8.33
CA SER A 82 -13.15 2.64 7.71
C SER A 82 -12.52 3.70 6.81
N PRO A 83 -11.19 3.70 6.67
CA PRO A 83 -10.50 4.56 5.71
C PRO A 83 -11.03 4.35 4.29
N HIS A 84 -10.93 5.38 3.46
CA HIS A 84 -11.33 5.27 2.06
C HIS A 84 -10.50 4.21 1.33
N PRO A 85 -11.09 3.37 0.45
CA PRO A 85 -10.36 2.32 -0.26
C PRO A 85 -9.15 2.84 -1.06
N GLU A 86 -9.26 4.04 -1.63
CA GLU A 86 -8.16 4.68 -2.37
C GLU A 86 -6.98 5.01 -1.45
N LEU A 87 -7.23 5.55 -0.25
CA LEU A 87 -6.18 5.81 0.73
C LEU A 87 -5.48 4.52 1.15
N THR A 88 -6.25 3.46 1.42
CA THR A 88 -5.70 2.13 1.72
C THR A 88 -4.84 1.61 0.56
N SER A 89 -5.30 1.82 -0.67
CA SER A 89 -4.59 1.45 -1.90
C SER A 89 -3.26 2.19 -2.04
N GLU A 90 -3.25 3.51 -1.83
CA GLU A 90 -2.02 4.32 -1.85
C GLU A 90 -1.02 3.88 -0.77
N ARG A 91 -1.51 3.62 0.45
CA ARG A 91 -0.67 3.15 1.55
C ARG A 91 -0.02 1.81 1.24
N LEU A 92 -0.79 0.85 0.73
CA LEU A 92 -0.28 -0.48 0.36
C LEU A 92 0.74 -0.41 -0.77
N LEU A 93 0.52 0.48 -1.76
CA LEU A 93 1.52 0.76 -2.80
C LEU A 93 2.81 1.31 -2.20
N ALA A 94 2.70 2.30 -1.33
CA ALA A 94 3.86 2.91 -0.68
C ALA A 94 4.64 1.88 0.16
N LEU A 95 3.94 1.07 0.93
CA LEU A 95 4.53 -0.02 1.72
C LEU A 95 5.22 -1.06 0.83
N TYR A 96 4.59 -1.46 -0.29
CA TYR A 96 5.20 -2.36 -1.25
C TYR A 96 6.48 -1.76 -1.85
N GLN A 97 6.46 -0.50 -2.29
CA GLN A 97 7.64 0.19 -2.81
C GLN A 97 8.77 0.26 -1.77
N MET A 98 8.42 0.44 -0.48
CA MET A 98 9.39 0.37 0.62
C MET A 98 10.03 -1.02 0.74
N THR A 99 9.26 -2.10 0.59
CA THR A 99 9.81 -3.46 0.66
C THR A 99 10.78 -3.77 -0.47
N GLN A 100 10.55 -3.19 -1.66
CA GLN A 100 11.36 -3.40 -2.87
C GLN A 100 12.51 -2.37 -3.01
N ASN A 101 12.58 -1.35 -2.14
CA ASN A 101 13.46 -0.19 -2.30
C ASN A 101 13.30 0.51 -3.66
N GLU A 102 12.08 0.59 -4.17
CA GLU A 102 11.75 1.18 -5.47
C GLU A 102 11.53 2.69 -5.39
N PHE A 103 12.34 3.40 -4.61
CA PHE A 103 12.29 4.85 -4.45
C PHE A 103 13.68 5.44 -4.26
N ASP A 104 13.80 6.71 -4.59
CA ASP A 104 14.99 7.52 -4.32
C ASP A 104 14.80 8.33 -3.02
N ILE A 105 13.59 8.87 -2.82
CA ILE A 105 13.17 9.59 -1.61
C ILE A 105 11.89 8.97 -1.08
N ASN A 106 11.84 8.72 0.23
CA ASN A 106 10.66 8.25 0.93
C ASN A 106 10.24 9.31 1.96
N LEU A 107 9.01 9.80 1.82
CA LEU A 107 8.42 10.82 2.69
C LEU A 107 7.46 10.16 3.68
N LEU A 108 7.69 10.43 4.96
CA LEU A 108 6.92 9.87 6.07
C LEU A 108 6.52 10.99 7.04
N PRO A 109 5.23 11.33 7.16
CA PRO A 109 4.77 12.14 8.30
C PRO A 109 5.15 11.43 9.60
N ILE A 110 5.58 12.18 10.60
CA ILE A 110 6.00 11.59 11.89
C ILE A 110 4.86 10.81 12.55
N THR A 111 3.63 11.25 12.40
CA THR A 111 2.44 10.56 12.87
C THR A 111 2.35 9.16 12.27
N THR A 112 2.47 9.04 10.94
CA THR A 112 2.47 7.76 10.24
C THR A 112 3.65 6.88 10.64
N ALA A 113 4.84 7.47 10.81
CA ALA A 113 6.05 6.74 11.17
C ALA A 113 6.03 6.13 12.58
N LEU A 114 5.18 6.65 13.46
CA LEU A 114 4.99 6.14 14.83
C LEU A 114 3.96 5.01 14.91
N HIS A 115 3.20 4.76 13.86
CA HIS A 115 2.27 3.63 13.82
C HIS A 115 3.01 2.30 13.54
N PHE A 116 2.44 1.21 14.02
CA PHE A 116 2.87 -0.12 13.61
C PHE A 116 2.57 -0.33 12.13
N LEU A 117 3.59 -0.71 11.38
CA LEU A 117 3.47 -1.06 9.96
C LEU A 117 3.47 -2.59 9.80
N PRO A 118 2.85 -3.11 8.75
CA PRO A 118 2.91 -4.54 8.46
C PRO A 118 4.36 -4.98 8.22
N PRO A 119 4.74 -6.19 8.63
CA PRO A 119 6.07 -6.70 8.36
C PRO A 119 6.28 -6.87 6.84
N LYS A 120 7.51 -6.64 6.40
CA LYS A 120 7.91 -6.81 4.99
C LYS A 120 7.48 -8.16 4.43
N SER A 121 7.66 -9.24 5.21
CA SER A 121 7.29 -10.60 4.82
C SER A 121 5.79 -10.76 4.52
N TYR A 122 4.93 -10.02 5.21
CA TYR A 122 3.49 -10.02 4.95
C TYR A 122 3.18 -9.40 3.57
N ILE A 123 3.70 -8.19 3.33
CA ILE A 123 3.48 -7.51 2.04
C ILE A 123 3.99 -8.37 0.87
N GLU A 124 5.19 -8.97 1.01
CA GLU A 124 5.78 -9.81 -0.03
C GLU A 124 5.01 -11.12 -0.25
N LYS A 125 4.59 -11.80 0.84
CA LYS A 125 3.82 -13.06 0.78
C LYS A 125 2.50 -12.89 0.01
N PHE A 126 1.83 -11.75 0.21
CA PHE A 126 0.52 -11.48 -0.36
C PHE A 126 0.55 -10.62 -1.63
N SER A 127 1.75 -10.31 -2.15
CA SER A 127 1.93 -9.64 -3.44
C SER A 127 2.30 -10.65 -4.52
N PHE A 128 1.62 -10.61 -5.66
CA PHE A 128 1.87 -11.53 -6.78
C PHE A 128 1.51 -10.91 -8.13
N ASP A 129 2.15 -11.42 -9.17
CA ASP A 129 1.94 -10.99 -10.55
C ASP A 129 1.10 -12.03 -11.31
N PHE A 130 0.21 -11.56 -12.18
CA PHE A 130 -0.44 -12.37 -13.22
C PHE A 130 -0.01 -11.90 -14.59
N LYS A 131 0.12 -12.87 -15.50
CA LYS A 131 0.58 -12.61 -16.88
C LYS A 131 -0.32 -13.34 -17.85
N VAL A 132 -0.48 -12.75 -19.04
CA VAL A 132 -1.11 -13.42 -20.19
C VAL A 132 -0.37 -14.74 -20.48
N LYS A 133 -1.11 -15.79 -20.81
CA LYS A 133 -0.65 -17.17 -21.01
C LYS A 133 -0.23 -17.92 -19.74
N GLN A 134 -0.52 -17.38 -18.57
CA GLN A 134 -0.33 -18.09 -17.32
C GLN A 134 -1.53 -19.00 -17.03
N GLU A 135 -1.27 -20.24 -16.61
CA GLU A 135 -2.29 -21.13 -16.10
C GLU A 135 -2.65 -20.77 -14.66
N VAL A 136 -3.94 -20.60 -14.39
CA VAL A 136 -4.49 -20.23 -13.09
C VAL A 136 -5.83 -20.95 -12.89
N ASP A 137 -5.94 -21.71 -11.81
CA ASP A 137 -7.23 -22.23 -11.37
C ASP A 137 -8.08 -21.09 -10.82
N ILE A 138 -9.26 -20.85 -11.43
CA ILE A 138 -10.13 -19.71 -11.11
C ILE A 138 -10.66 -19.80 -9.67
N GLU A 139 -11.02 -20.99 -9.18
CA GLU A 139 -11.55 -21.15 -7.83
C GLU A 139 -10.43 -20.97 -6.76
N ALA A 140 -9.24 -21.50 -7.03
CA ALA A 140 -8.08 -21.24 -6.19
C ALA A 140 -7.70 -19.76 -6.19
N PHE A 141 -7.82 -19.08 -7.33
CA PHE A 141 -7.59 -17.64 -7.44
C PHE A 141 -8.59 -16.83 -6.62
N LYS A 142 -9.87 -17.15 -6.74
CA LYS A 142 -10.95 -16.54 -5.93
C LYS A 142 -10.67 -16.68 -4.44
N THR A 143 -10.35 -17.88 -3.99
CA THR A 143 -10.01 -18.16 -2.58
C THR A 143 -8.84 -17.28 -2.14
N ARG A 144 -7.79 -17.22 -2.95
CA ARG A 144 -6.61 -16.38 -2.68
C ARG A 144 -6.92 -14.89 -2.62
N LEU A 145 -7.83 -14.37 -3.48
CA LEU A 145 -8.28 -12.98 -3.42
C LEU A 145 -8.99 -12.67 -2.10
N ILE A 146 -9.89 -13.56 -1.66
CA ILE A 146 -10.63 -13.41 -0.39
C ILE A 146 -9.65 -13.42 0.80
N GLU A 147 -8.71 -14.36 0.83
CA GLU A 147 -7.66 -14.45 1.85
C GLU A 147 -6.77 -13.19 1.88
N ASN A 148 -6.51 -12.60 0.71
CA ASN A 148 -5.79 -11.34 0.58
C ASN A 148 -6.63 -10.10 0.97
N GLY A 149 -7.88 -10.29 1.34
CA GLY A 149 -8.77 -9.25 1.81
C GLY A 149 -9.58 -8.51 0.74
N TYR A 150 -9.57 -9.00 -0.51
CA TYR A 150 -10.42 -8.47 -1.57
C TYR A 150 -11.89 -8.83 -1.35
N PHE A 151 -12.79 -7.92 -1.73
CA PHE A 151 -14.23 -8.10 -1.64
C PHE A 151 -14.81 -8.60 -2.96
N ASN A 152 -15.58 -9.69 -2.89
CA ASN A 152 -16.36 -10.16 -4.06
C ASN A 152 -17.64 -9.34 -4.17
N VAL A 153 -17.82 -8.67 -5.31
CA VAL A 153 -18.95 -7.77 -5.60
C VAL A 153 -19.59 -8.10 -6.93
N ASP A 154 -20.79 -7.59 -7.17
CA ASP A 154 -21.44 -7.77 -8.48
C ASP A 154 -20.84 -6.87 -9.56
N LYS A 155 -20.39 -5.66 -9.19
CA LYS A 155 -19.79 -4.67 -10.07
C LYS A 155 -18.59 -4.02 -9.37
N VAL A 156 -17.44 -4.10 -10.02
CA VAL A 156 -16.19 -3.53 -9.51
C VAL A 156 -16.16 -2.02 -9.75
N LEU A 157 -16.02 -1.25 -8.67
CA LEU A 157 -16.02 0.22 -8.69
C LEU A 157 -14.80 0.82 -7.96
N SER A 158 -14.26 0.12 -6.96
CA SER A 158 -13.22 0.66 -6.06
C SER A 158 -12.04 -0.31 -5.91
N PRO A 159 -10.84 0.20 -5.54
CA PRO A 159 -9.71 -0.65 -5.20
C PRO A 159 -10.06 -1.69 -4.13
N GLY A 160 -9.55 -2.90 -4.27
CA GLY A 160 -9.82 -4.03 -3.36
C GLY A 160 -11.09 -4.81 -3.69
N GLU A 161 -11.77 -4.51 -4.79
CA GLU A 161 -12.94 -5.25 -5.26
C GLU A 161 -12.61 -6.18 -6.42
N PHE A 162 -13.34 -7.30 -6.51
CA PHE A 162 -13.32 -8.20 -7.65
C PHE A 162 -14.71 -8.79 -7.92
N ALA A 163 -14.96 -9.18 -9.18
CA ALA A 163 -16.18 -9.86 -9.62
C ALA A 163 -15.82 -10.99 -10.57
N ILE A 164 -16.48 -12.14 -10.44
CA ILE A 164 -16.31 -13.30 -11.33
C ILE A 164 -17.60 -13.56 -12.09
N ARG A 165 -17.49 -13.63 -13.42
CA ARG A 165 -18.63 -13.88 -14.33
C ARG A 165 -18.22 -14.89 -15.40
N GLY A 166 -18.48 -16.17 -15.13
CA GLY A 166 -18.05 -17.25 -16.01
C GLY A 166 -16.52 -17.30 -16.11
N SER A 167 -15.98 -17.13 -17.31
CA SER A 167 -14.54 -17.09 -17.58
C SER A 167 -13.90 -15.69 -17.46
N ILE A 168 -14.61 -14.72 -16.89
CA ILE A 168 -14.15 -13.34 -16.78
C ILE A 168 -13.98 -12.98 -15.31
N ILE A 169 -12.84 -12.40 -14.97
CA ILE A 169 -12.59 -11.80 -13.66
C ILE A 169 -12.31 -10.30 -13.86
N ASP A 170 -13.20 -9.49 -13.28
CA ASP A 170 -12.97 -8.05 -13.11
C ASP A 170 -12.32 -7.83 -11.74
N ILE A 171 -11.27 -7.03 -11.68
CA ILE A 171 -10.55 -6.74 -10.44
C ILE A 171 -10.00 -5.33 -10.43
N TYR A 172 -10.10 -4.66 -9.30
CA TYR A 172 -9.42 -3.38 -9.06
C TYR A 172 -8.30 -3.60 -8.04
N PRO A 173 -7.06 -3.81 -8.50
CA PRO A 173 -5.95 -4.10 -7.59
C PRO A 173 -5.62 -2.94 -6.68
N MET A 174 -5.25 -3.23 -5.44
CA MET A 174 -4.61 -2.25 -4.57
C MET A 174 -3.29 -1.80 -5.18
N GLY A 175 -3.01 -0.51 -5.08
CA GLY A 175 -1.84 0.13 -5.70
C GLY A 175 -1.99 0.43 -7.19
N SER A 176 -3.14 0.11 -7.81
CA SER A 176 -3.45 0.48 -9.19
C SER A 176 -4.38 1.69 -9.25
N ILE A 177 -4.19 2.52 -10.27
CA ILE A 177 -5.09 3.65 -10.58
C ILE A 177 -6.23 3.28 -11.53
N VAL A 178 -6.24 2.05 -12.04
CA VAL A 178 -7.25 1.54 -12.97
C VAL A 178 -7.59 0.08 -12.66
N PRO A 179 -8.83 -0.35 -12.89
CA PRO A 179 -9.22 -1.76 -12.79
C PRO A 179 -8.86 -2.54 -14.05
N TYR A 180 -8.86 -3.87 -13.92
CA TYR A 180 -8.53 -4.81 -14.98
C TYR A 180 -9.61 -5.88 -15.15
N ARG A 181 -9.82 -6.27 -16.40
CA ARG A 181 -10.58 -7.44 -16.81
C ARG A 181 -9.63 -8.51 -17.32
N ILE A 182 -9.74 -9.69 -16.75
CA ILE A 182 -8.97 -10.88 -17.10
C ILE A 182 -9.93 -11.86 -17.75
N ASP A 183 -9.70 -12.18 -19.02
CA ASP A 183 -10.46 -13.19 -19.75
C ASP A 183 -9.67 -14.51 -19.72
N PHE A 184 -10.35 -15.61 -19.43
CA PHE A 184 -9.76 -16.95 -19.38
C PHE A 184 -10.25 -17.81 -20.53
N PHE A 185 -9.35 -18.62 -21.09
CA PHE A 185 -9.68 -19.74 -21.95
C PHE A 185 -9.31 -21.04 -21.21
N GLY A 186 -10.34 -21.72 -20.67
CA GLY A 186 -10.11 -22.78 -19.69
C GLY A 186 -9.44 -22.21 -18.43
N ASN A 187 -8.28 -22.73 -18.10
CA ASN A 187 -7.48 -22.25 -16.96
C ASN A 187 -6.35 -21.29 -17.37
N GLU A 188 -6.22 -20.98 -18.67
CA GLU A 188 -5.18 -20.07 -19.15
C GLU A 188 -5.73 -18.64 -19.21
N ILE A 189 -4.95 -17.66 -18.74
CA ILE A 189 -5.22 -16.23 -18.93
C ILE A 189 -5.01 -15.91 -20.41
N ASP A 190 -6.11 -15.67 -21.14
CA ASP A 190 -6.05 -15.35 -22.56
C ASP A 190 -5.73 -13.87 -22.79
N THR A 191 -6.47 -12.98 -22.14
CA THR A 191 -6.23 -11.53 -22.23
C THR A 191 -6.37 -10.83 -20.89
N ILE A 192 -5.60 -9.75 -20.74
CA ILE A 192 -5.75 -8.80 -19.64
C ILE A 192 -5.92 -7.42 -20.25
N ARG A 193 -6.92 -6.67 -19.81
CA ARG A 193 -7.15 -5.29 -20.29
C ARG A 193 -7.64 -4.40 -19.14
N THR A 194 -7.35 -3.12 -19.18
CA THR A 194 -7.98 -2.14 -18.30
C THR A 194 -9.44 -1.96 -18.71
N PHE A 195 -10.27 -1.49 -17.80
CA PHE A 195 -11.64 -1.10 -18.13
C PHE A 195 -12.05 0.17 -17.37
N ASP A 196 -13.09 0.82 -17.88
CA ASP A 196 -13.66 2.01 -17.28
C ASP A 196 -14.74 1.63 -16.26
N VAL A 197 -14.66 2.17 -15.03
CA VAL A 197 -15.56 1.80 -13.92
C VAL A 197 -17.01 2.20 -14.16
N ASP A 198 -17.28 3.30 -14.85
CA ASP A 198 -18.64 3.81 -15.08
C ASP A 198 -19.34 3.03 -16.17
N THR A 199 -18.68 2.90 -17.32
CA THR A 199 -19.22 2.22 -18.50
C THR A 199 -19.01 0.71 -18.52
N GLN A 200 -18.08 0.20 -17.69
CA GLN A 200 -17.66 -1.22 -17.64
C GLN A 200 -17.07 -1.74 -18.98
N ARG A 201 -16.62 -0.83 -19.85
CA ARG A 201 -16.05 -1.19 -21.14
C ARG A 201 -14.54 -1.38 -21.03
N GLY A 202 -14.06 -2.44 -21.68
CA GLY A 202 -12.61 -2.69 -21.81
C GLY A 202 -11.93 -1.58 -22.61
N LEU A 203 -10.72 -1.19 -22.18
CA LEU A 203 -9.94 -0.12 -22.78
C LEU A 203 -8.65 -0.66 -23.38
N TYR A 204 -7.56 -0.66 -22.62
CA TYR A 204 -6.21 -0.93 -23.12
C TYR A 204 -5.71 -2.31 -22.70
N PRO A 205 -5.10 -3.10 -23.60
CA PRO A 205 -4.49 -4.38 -23.25
C PRO A 205 -3.21 -4.16 -22.44
N THR A 206 -2.93 -5.13 -21.55
CA THR A 206 -1.66 -5.25 -20.84
C THR A 206 -1.22 -6.70 -20.78
N ASN A 207 0.08 -6.94 -20.63
CA ASN A 207 0.64 -8.30 -20.57
C ASN A 207 0.71 -8.84 -19.13
N LYS A 208 0.63 -7.97 -18.14
CA LYS A 208 0.70 -8.37 -16.72
C LYS A 208 0.01 -7.37 -15.81
N ILE A 209 -0.45 -7.87 -14.68
CA ILE A 209 -0.91 -7.06 -13.55
C ILE A 209 -0.21 -7.51 -12.28
N LYS A 210 -0.06 -6.59 -11.33
CA LYS A 210 0.40 -6.86 -9.98
C LYS A 210 -0.76 -6.72 -9.02
N LEU A 211 -0.90 -7.67 -8.11
CA LEU A 211 -1.85 -7.62 -7.01
C LEU A 211 -1.08 -7.45 -5.70
N LEU A 212 -1.48 -6.49 -4.91
CA LEU A 212 -1.03 -6.27 -3.54
C LEU A 212 -2.09 -6.83 -2.58
N PRO A 213 -1.76 -7.08 -1.30
CA PRO A 213 -2.79 -7.39 -0.31
C PRO A 213 -3.80 -6.23 -0.25
N ALA A 214 -5.07 -6.54 0.08
CA ALA A 214 -6.09 -5.51 0.19
C ALA A 214 -6.20 -4.92 1.62
N ARG A 215 -5.28 -5.28 2.52
CA ARG A 215 -5.22 -4.81 3.91
C ARG A 215 -3.78 -4.78 4.40
N GLU A 216 -3.55 -4.00 5.46
CA GLU A 216 -2.25 -3.92 6.13
C GLU A 216 -2.05 -5.03 7.19
N PHE A 217 -3.03 -5.91 7.40
CA PHE A 217 -2.97 -6.97 8.39
C PHE A 217 -3.65 -8.26 7.89
N PRO A 218 -3.15 -9.45 8.27
CA PRO A 218 -3.75 -10.72 7.87
C PRO A 218 -5.06 -11.00 8.63
N ILE A 219 -6.05 -11.58 7.93
CA ILE A 219 -7.28 -12.13 8.51
C ILE A 219 -7.41 -13.63 8.19
N ASP A 220 -6.31 -14.24 7.79
CA ASP A 220 -6.21 -15.69 7.68
C ASP A 220 -6.27 -16.36 9.07
N SER A 221 -6.30 -17.68 9.11
CA SER A 221 -6.38 -18.45 10.35
C SER A 221 -5.29 -18.08 11.37
N ASP A 222 -4.07 -17.83 10.85
CA ASP A 222 -2.91 -17.53 11.68
C ASP A 222 -3.01 -16.09 12.25
N GLY A 223 -3.38 -15.13 11.41
CA GLY A 223 -3.60 -13.74 11.82
C GLY A 223 -4.71 -13.59 12.85
N VAL A 224 -5.83 -14.29 12.66
CA VAL A 224 -6.94 -14.32 13.62
C VAL A 224 -6.50 -14.94 14.95
N SER A 225 -5.73 -16.03 14.91
CA SER A 225 -5.24 -16.71 16.13
C SER A 225 -4.29 -15.78 16.90
N GLN A 226 -3.33 -15.17 16.23
CA GLN A 226 -2.39 -14.22 16.83
C GLN A 226 -3.10 -12.99 17.40
N PHE A 227 -4.09 -12.45 16.67
CA PHE A 227 -4.91 -11.35 17.17
C PHE A 227 -5.63 -11.73 18.47
N ARG A 228 -6.25 -12.93 18.53
CA ARG A 228 -6.97 -13.40 19.72
C ARG A 228 -6.07 -13.54 20.93
N GLU A 229 -4.86 -14.06 20.75
CA GLU A 229 -3.85 -14.17 21.81
C GLU A 229 -3.44 -12.78 22.30
N ASN A 230 -2.97 -11.92 21.41
CA ASN A 230 -2.53 -10.57 21.76
C ASN A 230 -3.65 -9.74 22.41
N TYR A 231 -4.89 -9.91 21.94
CA TYR A 231 -6.04 -9.18 22.49
C TYR A 231 -6.35 -9.62 23.93
N ARG A 232 -6.26 -10.93 24.22
CA ARG A 232 -6.45 -11.46 25.58
C ARG A 232 -5.37 -11.01 26.54
N GLU A 233 -4.14 -10.86 26.09
CA GLU A 233 -3.03 -10.39 26.91
C GLU A 233 -3.16 -8.90 27.24
N LYS A 234 -3.62 -8.09 26.27
CA LYS A 234 -3.65 -6.63 26.41
C LYS A 234 -4.93 -6.08 27.05
N PHE A 235 -6.04 -6.77 26.88
CA PHE A 235 -7.35 -6.28 27.31
C PHE A 235 -7.98 -7.21 28.34
N ASN A 236 -8.19 -6.67 29.54
CA ASN A 236 -8.90 -7.35 30.61
C ASN A 236 -10.41 -7.15 30.47
N GLY A 237 -11.21 -8.18 30.82
CA GLY A 237 -12.67 -8.09 30.86
C GLY A 237 -13.39 -9.13 30.01
N ASP A 238 -14.70 -8.93 29.84
CA ASP A 238 -15.55 -9.85 29.09
C ASP A 238 -15.40 -9.63 27.57
N LEU A 239 -14.57 -10.45 26.96
CA LEU A 239 -14.30 -10.44 25.51
C LEU A 239 -15.57 -10.67 24.67
N SER A 240 -16.61 -11.29 25.26
CA SER A 240 -17.88 -11.51 24.59
C SER A 240 -18.63 -10.20 24.30
N LYS A 241 -18.29 -9.11 24.95
CA LYS A 241 -18.84 -7.76 24.73
C LYS A 241 -18.04 -6.93 23.75
N SER A 242 -16.80 -7.31 23.45
CA SER A 242 -15.94 -6.58 22.51
C SER A 242 -16.36 -6.84 21.06
N LYS A 243 -16.84 -5.81 20.36
CA LYS A 243 -17.17 -5.89 18.94
C LYS A 243 -15.94 -6.17 18.06
N PRO A 244 -14.77 -5.48 18.24
CA PRO A 244 -13.57 -5.81 17.49
C PRO A 244 -13.15 -7.27 17.65
N TYR A 245 -13.10 -7.76 18.89
CA TYR A 245 -12.72 -9.15 19.15
C TYR A 245 -13.65 -10.17 18.48
N LYS A 246 -14.97 -9.93 18.52
CA LYS A 246 -15.96 -10.81 17.88
C LYS A 246 -15.82 -10.84 16.37
N ASN A 247 -15.69 -9.66 15.74
CA ASN A 247 -15.64 -9.57 14.29
C ASN A 247 -14.37 -10.20 13.74
N ILE A 248 -13.20 -9.80 14.25
CA ILE A 248 -11.92 -10.34 13.78
C ILE A 248 -11.82 -11.85 14.09
N SER A 249 -12.34 -12.31 15.24
CA SER A 249 -12.39 -13.75 15.54
C SER A 249 -13.23 -14.59 14.56
N LYS A 250 -14.11 -13.95 13.80
CA LYS A 250 -14.90 -14.57 12.71
C LYS A 250 -14.28 -14.36 11.33
N GLY A 251 -13.07 -13.78 11.26
CA GLY A 251 -12.45 -13.43 9.99
C GLY A 251 -13.11 -12.22 9.30
N THR A 252 -13.92 -11.45 10.03
CA THR A 252 -14.58 -10.26 9.49
C THR A 252 -13.85 -9.02 9.99
N PRO A 253 -13.47 -8.07 9.11
CA PRO A 253 -12.84 -6.84 9.56
C PRO A 253 -13.81 -6.02 10.41
N PHE A 254 -13.25 -5.28 11.34
CA PHE A 254 -13.97 -4.28 12.12
C PHE A 254 -13.73 -2.91 11.49
N ALA A 255 -14.75 -2.06 11.38
CA ALA A 255 -14.58 -0.70 10.92
C ALA A 255 -13.59 0.06 11.81
N GLY A 256 -12.70 0.85 11.21
CA GLY A 256 -11.66 1.59 11.93
C GLY A 256 -10.43 0.76 12.35
N ILE A 257 -10.26 -0.45 11.77
CA ILE A 257 -9.05 -1.28 11.89
C ILE A 257 -8.59 -1.69 10.50
#